data_3018486b4d734fe5595eb7ad978de38f
#
_entry.id   3018486b4d734fe5595eb7ad978de38f
#
_cell.length_a   1.000
_cell.length_b   1.000
_cell.length_c   1.000
_cell.angle_alpha   90.00
_cell.angle_beta   90.00
_cell.angle_gamma   90.00
#
_symmetry.space_group_name_H-M   'P 1'
#
loop_
_entity.id
_entity.type
_entity.pdbx_description
1 polymer ?
#
loop_
_entity_poly.entity_id
_entity_poly.type
_entity_poly.pdbx_seq_one_letter_code
_entity_poly.pdbx_strand_id
1 'polypeptide(L)'
;HETLLAGIWRELLNVEQVGRHDNFFELGGHSLLAVRLTNRLQQVEWQLPLQTLFANPTLLALAQQLRRTDEALPPIEAMPRGAALPLSFAQQRLWFLTQLEGLSETYHIPLALNLRGELDLPAWRQSLDALYVRHEALRSRFVTVEGQPQAHILPADALPLTVHDLRGQQDAQSQARQLAQRLTEAPFDLTQGPLVRAALIRLADE
;
A
#
# COMPACT_ATOMS: atom_id res chain seq x y z
N HIS A 1 -2.77 -33.17 7.76
CA HIS A 1 -2.64 -31.96 6.91
C HIS A 1 -4.03 -31.33 6.66
N GLU A 2 -5.05 -32.13 6.26
CA GLU A 2 -6.40 -31.62 5.97
C GLU A 2 -7.02 -30.92 7.19
N THR A 3 -6.91 -31.51 8.38
CA THR A 3 -7.45 -30.91 9.62
C THR A 3 -6.79 -29.58 9.97
N LEU A 4 -5.46 -29.51 9.81
CA LEU A 4 -4.69 -28.27 10.02
C LEU A 4 -5.14 -27.18 9.03
N LEU A 5 -5.19 -27.53 7.76
CA LEU A 5 -5.54 -26.59 6.68
C LEU A 5 -6.99 -26.11 6.83
N ALA A 6 -7.92 -27.02 7.14
CA ALA A 6 -9.32 -26.68 7.40
C ALA A 6 -9.48 -25.74 8.60
N GLY A 7 -8.70 -25.93 9.67
CA GLY A 7 -8.70 -25.03 10.83
C GLY A 7 -8.27 -23.61 10.43
N ILE A 8 -7.17 -23.48 9.70
CA ILE A 8 -6.68 -22.17 9.24
C ILE A 8 -7.68 -21.49 8.27
N TRP A 9 -8.31 -22.27 7.37
CA TRP A 9 -9.31 -21.74 6.44
C TRP A 9 -10.55 -21.21 7.17
N ARG A 10 -11.05 -21.95 8.16
CA ARG A 10 -12.20 -21.52 8.96
C ARG A 10 -11.95 -20.15 9.60
N GLU A 11 -10.78 -19.96 10.18
CA GLU A 11 -10.39 -18.68 10.78
C GLU A 11 -10.25 -17.56 9.74
N LEU A 12 -9.54 -17.81 8.63
CA LEU A 12 -9.25 -16.80 7.64
C LEU A 12 -10.48 -16.39 6.81
N LEU A 13 -11.35 -17.36 6.49
CA LEU A 13 -12.53 -17.16 5.65
C LEU A 13 -13.78 -16.87 6.48
N ASN A 14 -13.67 -16.98 7.83
CA ASN A 14 -14.78 -16.80 8.76
C ASN A 14 -15.99 -17.70 8.41
N VAL A 15 -15.74 -18.98 8.18
CA VAL A 15 -16.76 -20.00 7.89
C VAL A 15 -16.82 -21.05 9.00
N GLU A 16 -18.00 -21.63 9.25
CA GLU A 16 -18.18 -22.60 10.32
C GLU A 16 -17.53 -23.96 10.00
N GLN A 17 -17.59 -24.39 8.77
CA GLN A 17 -17.07 -25.69 8.32
C GLN A 17 -16.39 -25.57 6.97
N VAL A 18 -15.40 -26.44 6.73
CA VAL A 18 -14.69 -26.56 5.46
C VAL A 18 -14.64 -28.06 5.10
N GLY A 19 -15.22 -28.38 3.97
CA GLY A 19 -15.20 -29.72 3.39
C GLY A 19 -13.94 -30.02 2.60
N ARG A 20 -13.62 -31.28 2.38
CA ARG A 20 -12.43 -31.74 1.65
C ARG A 20 -12.35 -31.23 0.20
N HIS A 21 -13.51 -31.03 -0.41
CA HIS A 21 -13.63 -30.62 -1.82
C HIS A 21 -13.96 -29.14 -1.98
N ASP A 22 -14.05 -28.41 -0.87
CA ASP A 22 -14.32 -26.99 -0.92
C ASP A 22 -13.15 -26.23 -1.54
N ASN A 23 -13.51 -25.23 -2.33
CA ASN A 23 -12.58 -24.37 -3.03
C ASN A 23 -12.35 -23.09 -2.20
N PHE A 24 -11.10 -22.74 -1.96
CA PHE A 24 -10.70 -21.57 -1.19
C PHE A 24 -11.34 -20.27 -1.69
N PHE A 25 -11.38 -20.08 -3.01
CA PHE A 25 -11.90 -18.86 -3.62
C PHE A 25 -13.43 -18.81 -3.61
N GLU A 26 -14.09 -19.96 -3.78
CA GLU A 26 -15.56 -20.06 -3.70
C GLU A 26 -16.08 -19.81 -2.28
N LEU A 27 -15.30 -20.14 -1.25
CA LEU A 27 -15.59 -19.82 0.14
C LEU A 27 -15.30 -18.36 0.52
N GLY A 28 -14.96 -17.51 -0.45
CA GLY A 28 -14.68 -16.08 -0.22
C GLY A 28 -13.19 -15.73 -0.09
N GLY A 29 -12.31 -16.67 -0.34
CA GLY A 29 -10.87 -16.44 -0.41
C GLY A 29 -10.51 -15.50 -1.58
N HIS A 30 -9.49 -14.68 -1.36
CA HIS A 30 -8.91 -13.79 -2.37
C HIS A 30 -7.40 -13.71 -2.19
N SER A 31 -6.71 -13.03 -3.09
CA SER A 31 -5.24 -13.01 -3.12
C SER A 31 -4.59 -12.59 -1.79
N LEU A 32 -5.15 -11.61 -1.08
CA LEU A 32 -4.62 -11.19 0.21
C LEU A 32 -4.80 -12.26 1.30
N LEU A 33 -5.95 -12.96 1.31
CA LEU A 33 -6.18 -14.09 2.22
C LEU A 33 -5.31 -15.28 1.86
N ALA A 34 -5.00 -15.50 0.57
CA ALA A 34 -4.04 -16.50 0.11
C ALA A 34 -2.63 -16.26 0.68
N VAL A 35 -2.16 -15.02 0.69
CA VAL A 35 -0.89 -14.65 1.33
C VAL A 35 -0.95 -14.86 2.85
N ARG A 36 -2.06 -14.53 3.49
CA ARG A 36 -2.24 -14.80 4.94
C ARG A 36 -2.22 -16.30 5.25
N LEU A 37 -2.82 -17.12 4.38
CA LEU A 37 -2.79 -18.57 4.52
C LEU A 37 -1.35 -19.10 4.47
N THR A 38 -0.55 -18.71 3.46
CA THR A 38 0.85 -19.15 3.36
C THR A 38 1.68 -18.71 4.57
N ASN A 39 1.48 -17.49 5.06
CA ASN A 39 2.15 -16.99 6.26
C ASN A 39 1.75 -17.76 7.53
N ARG A 40 0.47 -18.11 7.69
CA ARG A 40 -0.01 -18.93 8.82
C ARG A 40 0.58 -20.33 8.79
N LEU A 41 0.67 -20.93 7.60
CA LEU A 41 1.30 -22.24 7.43
C LEU A 41 2.78 -22.20 7.80
N GLN A 42 3.52 -21.17 7.40
CA GLN A 42 4.92 -21.00 7.77
C GLN A 42 5.14 -20.88 9.29
N GLN A 43 4.24 -20.22 10.01
CA GLN A 43 4.30 -20.11 11.48
C GLN A 43 4.20 -21.46 12.19
N VAL A 44 3.64 -22.49 11.53
CA VAL A 44 3.49 -23.85 12.05
C VAL A 44 4.40 -24.84 11.30
N GLU A 45 5.49 -24.35 10.72
CA GLU A 45 6.49 -25.13 10.00
C GLU A 45 6.00 -25.87 8.75
N TRP A 46 4.97 -25.34 8.10
CA TRP A 46 4.48 -25.84 6.82
C TRP A 46 4.67 -24.84 5.71
N GLN A 47 5.00 -25.31 4.53
CA GLN A 47 5.17 -24.50 3.33
C GLN A 47 4.16 -24.89 2.27
N LEU A 48 3.52 -23.88 1.68
CA LEU A 48 2.68 -23.98 0.50
C LEU A 48 3.02 -22.82 -0.44
N PRO A 49 3.62 -23.08 -1.63
CA PRO A 49 3.84 -22.04 -2.61
C PRO A 49 2.52 -21.40 -3.04
N LEU A 50 2.48 -20.08 -3.13
CA LEU A 50 1.26 -19.33 -3.49
C LEU A 50 0.69 -19.78 -4.84
N GLN A 51 1.56 -20.10 -5.81
CA GLN A 51 1.16 -20.63 -7.11
C GLN A 51 0.40 -21.94 -7.01
N THR A 52 0.74 -22.79 -6.03
CA THR A 52 0.07 -24.08 -5.81
C THR A 52 -1.38 -23.88 -5.38
N LEU A 53 -1.66 -22.85 -4.57
CA LEU A 53 -3.02 -22.52 -4.16
C LEU A 53 -3.89 -22.09 -5.35
N PHE A 54 -3.35 -21.31 -6.27
CA PHE A 54 -4.08 -20.91 -7.48
C PHE A 54 -4.30 -22.06 -8.45
N ALA A 55 -3.33 -22.97 -8.56
CA ALA A 55 -3.45 -24.14 -9.44
C ALA A 55 -4.36 -25.25 -8.87
N ASN A 56 -4.41 -25.39 -7.54
CA ASN A 56 -5.12 -26.46 -6.84
C ASN A 56 -5.92 -25.89 -5.66
N PRO A 57 -7.01 -25.17 -5.89
CA PRO A 57 -7.67 -24.39 -4.85
C PRO A 57 -8.54 -25.20 -3.86
N THR A 58 -8.61 -26.53 -3.99
CA THR A 58 -9.39 -27.35 -3.07
C THR A 58 -8.60 -27.79 -1.85
N LEU A 59 -9.27 -27.95 -0.70
CA LEU A 59 -8.63 -28.34 0.55
C LEU A 59 -7.80 -29.62 0.41
N LEU A 60 -8.37 -30.65 -0.20
CA LEU A 60 -7.72 -31.95 -0.39
C LEU A 60 -6.45 -31.82 -1.25
N ALA A 61 -6.55 -31.14 -2.40
CA ALA A 61 -5.43 -30.99 -3.30
C ALA A 61 -4.28 -30.19 -2.65
N LEU A 62 -4.60 -29.16 -1.90
CA LEU A 62 -3.60 -28.38 -1.15
C LEU A 62 -2.98 -29.18 -0.01
N ALA A 63 -3.76 -29.95 0.73
CA ALA A 63 -3.24 -30.79 1.81
C ALA A 63 -2.21 -31.82 1.34
N GLN A 64 -2.33 -32.28 0.09
CA GLN A 64 -1.36 -33.19 -0.55
C GLN A 64 -0.07 -32.49 -0.97
N GLN A 65 -0.10 -31.18 -1.14
CA GLN A 65 1.05 -30.36 -1.57
C GLN A 65 1.78 -29.68 -0.40
N LEU A 66 1.23 -29.78 0.83
CA LEU A 66 1.88 -29.27 2.03
C LEU A 66 3.20 -29.99 2.27
N ARG A 67 4.26 -29.23 2.49
CA ARG A 67 5.58 -29.73 2.86
C ARG A 67 6.03 -29.11 4.16
N ARG A 68 6.73 -29.88 5.01
CA ARG A 68 7.40 -29.29 6.16
C ARG A 68 8.57 -28.42 5.68
N THR A 69 8.74 -27.28 6.32
CA THR A 69 9.92 -26.45 6.10
C THR A 69 10.83 -26.57 7.32
N ASP A 70 12.08 -26.92 7.08
CA ASP A 70 13.11 -26.94 8.13
C ASP A 70 13.75 -25.54 8.31
N GLU A 71 13.46 -24.61 7.41
CA GLU A 71 13.92 -23.23 7.47
C GLU A 71 12.73 -22.29 7.78
N ALA A 72 12.53 -22.01 9.04
CA ALA A 72 11.65 -20.89 9.43
C ALA A 72 12.28 -19.59 8.94
N LEU A 73 11.53 -18.81 8.14
CA LEU A 73 11.98 -17.47 7.81
C LEU A 73 12.13 -16.65 9.10
N PRO A 74 13.19 -15.83 9.22
CA PRO A 74 13.35 -14.99 10.39
C PRO A 74 12.12 -14.09 10.55
N PRO A 75 11.70 -13.78 11.79
CA PRO A 75 10.56 -12.89 12.02
C PRO A 75 10.82 -11.50 11.45
N ILE A 76 9.76 -10.83 11.01
CA ILE A 76 9.84 -9.43 10.61
C ILE A 76 10.00 -8.59 11.88
N GLU A 77 11.15 -7.99 12.06
CA GLU A 77 11.47 -7.15 13.21
C GLU A 77 11.48 -5.66 12.82
N ALA A 78 11.13 -4.81 13.78
CA ALA A 78 11.23 -3.37 13.59
C ALA A 78 12.70 -2.95 13.60
N MET A 79 13.15 -2.33 12.52
CA MET A 79 14.51 -1.77 12.45
C MET A 79 14.61 -0.42 13.18
N PRO A 80 15.77 -0.11 13.80
CA PRO A 80 16.02 1.22 14.34
C PRO A 80 15.90 2.32 13.27
N ARG A 81 15.21 3.41 13.59
CA ARG A 81 14.99 4.55 12.66
C ARG A 81 16.06 5.64 12.74
N GLY A 82 17.02 5.50 13.64
CA GLY A 82 18.13 6.47 13.81
C GLY A 82 19.24 6.39 12.77
N ALA A 83 19.28 5.32 11.96
CA ALA A 83 20.24 5.14 10.89
C ALA A 83 19.55 5.33 9.52
N ALA A 84 20.36 5.64 8.50
CA ALA A 84 19.90 5.65 7.13
C ALA A 84 19.42 4.24 6.73
N LEU A 85 18.27 4.20 6.09
CA LEU A 85 17.68 2.94 5.63
C LEU A 85 18.14 2.63 4.21
N PRO A 86 18.53 1.38 3.92
CA PRO A 86 18.85 0.98 2.55
C PRO A 86 17.60 1.04 1.68
N LEU A 87 17.76 1.36 0.40
CA LEU A 87 16.68 1.27 -0.56
C LEU A 87 16.42 -0.19 -0.93
N SER A 88 15.15 -0.54 -1.14
CA SER A 88 14.81 -1.77 -1.83
C SER A 88 15.33 -1.73 -3.28
N PHE A 89 15.47 -2.89 -3.93
CA PHE A 89 15.88 -2.94 -5.35
C PHE A 89 14.95 -2.14 -6.27
N ALA A 90 13.64 -2.15 -6.00
CA ALA A 90 12.67 -1.34 -6.74
C ALA A 90 12.89 0.17 -6.53
N GLN A 91 13.14 0.60 -5.31
CA GLN A 91 13.46 2.00 -5.00
C GLN A 91 14.79 2.44 -5.63
N GLN A 92 15.82 1.59 -5.60
CA GLN A 92 17.11 1.89 -6.27
C GLN A 92 16.92 2.08 -7.76
N ARG A 93 16.15 1.19 -8.41
CA ARG A 93 15.84 1.31 -9.84
C ARG A 93 15.11 2.62 -10.16
N LEU A 94 14.06 2.94 -9.40
CA LEU A 94 13.29 4.16 -9.61
C LEU A 94 14.13 5.41 -9.33
N TRP A 95 14.91 5.40 -8.26
CA TRP A 95 15.83 6.49 -7.94
C TRP A 95 16.83 6.74 -9.08
N PHE A 96 17.44 5.66 -9.62
CA PHE A 96 18.35 5.77 -10.76
C PHE A 96 17.66 6.39 -11.99
N LEU A 97 16.44 5.96 -12.30
CA LEU A 97 15.68 6.50 -13.43
C LEU A 97 15.37 8.00 -13.27
N THR A 98 15.17 8.48 -12.04
CA THR A 98 14.93 9.91 -11.81
C THR A 98 16.18 10.78 -11.94
N GLN A 99 17.38 10.18 -11.98
CA GLN A 99 18.61 10.90 -12.32
C GLN A 99 18.73 11.15 -13.83
N LEU A 100 17.94 10.48 -14.65
CA LEU A 100 17.86 10.70 -16.09
C LEU A 100 16.85 11.81 -16.35
N GLU A 101 17.24 12.78 -17.20
CA GLU A 101 16.40 13.93 -17.54
C GLU A 101 15.04 13.52 -18.11
N GLY A 102 13.97 14.16 -17.66
CA GLY A 102 12.62 14.06 -18.23
C GLY A 102 11.76 12.87 -17.76
N LEU A 103 12.18 12.06 -16.78
CA LEU A 103 11.44 10.89 -16.33
C LEU A 103 10.76 11.05 -14.95
N SER A 104 10.88 12.21 -14.30
CA SER A 104 10.36 12.40 -12.93
C SER A 104 8.84 12.22 -12.81
N GLU A 105 8.08 12.62 -13.82
CA GLU A 105 6.61 12.61 -13.80
C GLU A 105 6.00 11.25 -14.18
N THR A 106 6.76 10.39 -14.84
CA THR A 106 6.28 9.09 -15.36
C THR A 106 5.78 8.17 -14.25
N TYR A 107 6.26 8.33 -13.03
CA TYR A 107 5.91 7.50 -11.88
C TYR A 107 4.94 8.15 -10.90
N HIS A 108 4.35 9.30 -11.26
CA HIS A 108 3.29 9.88 -10.46
C HIS A 108 2.04 9.01 -10.51
N ILE A 109 1.41 8.83 -9.37
CA ILE A 109 0.15 8.07 -9.23
C ILE A 109 -0.93 9.06 -8.78
N PRO A 110 -1.64 9.71 -9.71
CA PRO A 110 -2.72 10.61 -9.36
C PRO A 110 -3.96 9.82 -8.95
N LEU A 111 -4.64 10.28 -7.89
CA LEU A 111 -5.95 9.82 -7.48
C LEU A 111 -6.87 11.02 -7.36
N ALA A 112 -7.94 11.04 -8.13
CA ALA A 112 -8.98 12.06 -8.06
C ALA A 112 -10.30 11.42 -7.66
N LEU A 113 -10.94 11.97 -6.63
CA LEU A 113 -12.22 11.50 -6.10
C LEU A 113 -13.23 12.65 -6.10
N ASN A 114 -14.47 12.36 -6.50
CA ASN A 114 -15.59 13.25 -6.29
C ASN A 114 -16.29 12.89 -4.98
N LEU A 115 -16.29 13.82 -4.03
CA LEU A 115 -17.04 13.71 -2.78
C LEU A 115 -18.36 14.46 -2.95
N ARG A 116 -19.49 13.86 -2.56
CA ARG A 116 -20.82 14.45 -2.60
C ARG A 116 -21.44 14.37 -1.21
N GLY A 117 -22.14 15.41 -0.82
CA GLY A 117 -22.73 15.56 0.50
C GLY A 117 -21.88 16.41 1.42
N GLU A 118 -22.34 16.59 2.66
CA GLU A 118 -21.61 17.36 3.67
C GLU A 118 -20.30 16.68 4.07
N LEU A 119 -19.22 17.41 3.92
CA LEU A 119 -17.89 16.96 4.34
C LEU A 119 -17.52 17.61 5.68
N ASP A 120 -17.37 16.80 6.72
CA ASP A 120 -16.69 17.23 7.95
C ASP A 120 -15.19 17.40 7.66
N LEU A 121 -14.81 18.60 7.25
CA LEU A 121 -13.44 18.92 6.87
C LEU A 121 -12.42 18.69 8.01
N PRO A 122 -12.69 19.07 9.27
CA PRO A 122 -11.82 18.72 10.40
C PRO A 122 -11.57 17.22 10.56
N ALA A 123 -12.63 16.42 10.59
CA ALA A 123 -12.52 14.97 10.73
C ALA A 123 -11.80 14.32 9.54
N TRP A 124 -12.09 14.78 8.33
CA TRP A 124 -11.44 14.30 7.11
C TRP A 124 -9.93 14.62 7.13
N ARG A 125 -9.55 15.85 7.49
CA ARG A 125 -8.15 16.24 7.63
C ARG A 125 -7.43 15.41 8.68
N GLN A 126 -8.03 15.24 9.85
CA GLN A 126 -7.46 14.42 10.92
C GLN A 126 -7.25 12.97 10.46
N SER A 127 -8.15 12.41 9.67
CA SER A 127 -8.02 11.06 9.12
C SER A 127 -6.84 10.95 8.15
N LEU A 128 -6.65 11.95 7.28
CA LEU A 128 -5.50 12.00 6.36
C LEU A 128 -4.18 12.16 7.11
N ASP A 129 -4.14 13.02 8.12
CA ASP A 129 -2.96 13.20 8.97
C ASP A 129 -2.62 11.90 9.72
N ALA A 130 -3.62 11.18 10.23
CA ALA A 130 -3.42 9.89 10.89
C ALA A 130 -2.84 8.82 9.93
N LEU A 131 -3.28 8.79 8.68
CA LEU A 131 -2.72 7.92 7.64
C LEU A 131 -1.26 8.30 7.33
N TYR A 132 -0.98 9.59 7.19
CA TYR A 132 0.36 10.08 6.91
C TYR A 132 1.35 9.77 8.04
N VAL A 133 0.94 9.98 9.29
CA VAL A 133 1.72 9.64 10.48
C VAL A 133 1.98 8.13 10.55
N ARG A 134 0.95 7.32 10.32
CA ARG A 134 1.03 5.86 10.40
C ARG A 134 1.95 5.23 9.36
N HIS A 135 1.96 5.76 8.14
CA HIS A 135 2.65 5.15 7.00
C HIS A 135 3.93 5.90 6.65
N GLU A 136 5.07 5.42 7.15
CA GLU A 136 6.40 6.00 6.91
C GLU A 136 6.73 6.15 5.43
N ALA A 137 6.22 5.27 4.57
CA ALA A 137 6.41 5.35 3.12
C ALA A 137 5.90 6.67 2.51
N LEU A 138 4.85 7.28 3.08
CA LEU A 138 4.30 8.55 2.61
C LEU A 138 5.17 9.77 2.99
N ARG A 139 6.06 9.60 3.97
CA ARG A 139 6.95 10.65 4.49
C ARG A 139 8.43 10.27 4.37
N SER A 140 8.74 9.44 3.39
CA SER A 140 10.12 9.11 3.04
C SER A 140 10.69 10.13 2.06
N ARG A 141 11.98 10.39 2.16
CA ARG A 141 12.80 11.10 1.17
C ARG A 141 14.03 10.29 0.84
N PHE A 142 14.67 10.56 -0.30
CA PHE A 142 15.81 9.83 -0.77
C PHE A 142 17.01 10.77 -0.97
N VAL A 143 18.06 10.57 -0.21
CA VAL A 143 19.26 11.38 -0.27
C VAL A 143 20.46 10.54 -0.68
N THR A 144 21.45 11.15 -1.29
CA THR A 144 22.72 10.49 -1.63
C THR A 144 23.73 10.78 -0.54
N VAL A 145 24.27 9.74 0.09
CA VAL A 145 25.34 9.83 1.08
C VAL A 145 26.48 8.99 0.58
N GLU A 146 27.67 9.58 0.44
CA GLU A 146 28.87 8.90 -0.08
C GLU A 146 28.64 8.17 -1.42
N GLY A 147 27.83 8.76 -2.31
CA GLY A 147 27.50 8.19 -3.61
C GLY A 147 26.43 7.08 -3.59
N GLN A 148 25.88 6.74 -2.42
CA GLN A 148 24.84 5.71 -2.28
C GLN A 148 23.49 6.35 -1.92
N PRO A 149 22.40 5.95 -2.58
CA PRO A 149 21.06 6.42 -2.23
C PRO A 149 20.59 5.78 -0.93
N GLN A 150 20.02 6.58 -0.06
CA GLN A 150 19.51 6.18 1.25
C GLN A 150 18.12 6.78 1.47
N ALA A 151 17.25 6.01 2.12
CA ALA A 151 15.93 6.48 2.53
C ALA A 151 15.99 7.07 3.94
N HIS A 152 15.41 8.25 4.10
CA HIS A 152 15.24 8.93 5.37
C HIS A 152 13.75 9.15 5.63
N ILE A 153 13.31 8.88 6.83
CA ILE A 153 11.92 9.08 7.25
C ILE A 153 11.80 10.49 7.83
N LEU A 154 10.92 11.28 7.24
CA LEU A 154 10.60 12.62 7.74
C LEU A 154 9.81 12.55 9.05
N PRO A 155 9.82 13.61 9.88
CA PRO A 155 8.98 13.70 11.06
C PRO A 155 7.50 13.43 10.76
N ALA A 156 6.79 12.95 11.77
CA ALA A 156 5.36 12.64 11.68
C ALA A 156 4.52 13.91 11.88
N ASP A 157 4.54 14.78 10.88
CA ASP A 157 3.74 16.01 10.82
C ASP A 157 2.42 15.81 10.06
N ALA A 158 1.68 16.89 9.80
CA ALA A 158 0.45 16.86 9.02
C ALA A 158 0.73 16.58 7.53
N LEU A 159 -0.19 15.87 6.88
CA LEU A 159 -0.15 15.69 5.43
C LEU A 159 -0.19 17.06 4.71
N PRO A 160 0.67 17.30 3.71
CA PRO A 160 0.57 18.50 2.88
C PRO A 160 -0.76 18.54 2.12
N LEU A 161 -1.72 19.26 2.66
CA LEU A 161 -3.06 19.44 2.09
C LEU A 161 -3.33 20.92 1.82
N THR A 162 -3.64 21.23 0.56
CA THR A 162 -4.13 22.54 0.16
C THR A 162 -5.64 22.53 -0.03
N VAL A 163 -6.32 23.61 0.35
CA VAL A 163 -7.76 23.75 0.15
C VAL A 163 -8.01 24.92 -0.81
N HIS A 164 -8.72 24.63 -1.88
CA HIS A 164 -9.10 25.61 -2.91
C HIS A 164 -10.62 25.76 -2.93
N ASP A 165 -11.11 26.96 -2.70
CA ASP A 165 -12.55 27.26 -2.75
C ASP A 165 -12.89 27.93 -4.08
N LEU A 166 -13.56 27.21 -4.94
CA LEU A 166 -14.03 27.67 -6.25
C LEU A 166 -15.56 27.86 -6.29
N ARG A 167 -16.23 27.79 -5.14
CA ARG A 167 -17.68 27.97 -5.06
C ARG A 167 -18.07 29.36 -5.58
N GLY A 168 -19.14 29.42 -6.35
CA GLY A 168 -19.64 30.67 -6.93
C GLY A 168 -18.75 31.30 -8.00
N GLN A 169 -17.63 30.69 -8.35
CA GLN A 169 -16.77 31.20 -9.43
C GLN A 169 -17.32 30.79 -10.80
N GLN A 170 -17.19 31.71 -11.75
CA GLN A 170 -17.48 31.41 -13.15
C GLN A 170 -16.45 30.37 -13.62
N ASP A 171 -16.91 29.33 -14.34
CA ASP A 171 -16.05 28.24 -14.85
C ASP A 171 -15.31 27.41 -13.77
N ALA A 172 -15.84 27.31 -12.55
CA ALA A 172 -15.27 26.56 -11.44
C ALA A 172 -14.80 25.14 -11.84
N GLN A 173 -15.59 24.44 -12.66
CA GLN A 173 -15.25 23.11 -13.16
C GLN A 173 -13.99 23.11 -14.06
N SER A 174 -13.86 24.11 -14.93
CA SER A 174 -12.68 24.25 -15.80
C SER A 174 -11.43 24.58 -14.98
N GLN A 175 -11.56 25.48 -14.01
CA GLN A 175 -10.49 25.84 -13.08
C GLN A 175 -10.05 24.65 -12.23
N ALA A 176 -11.00 23.83 -11.74
CA ALA A 176 -10.68 22.63 -10.99
C ALA A 176 -9.89 21.62 -11.80
N ARG A 177 -10.24 21.40 -13.07
CA ARG A 177 -9.48 20.50 -13.97
C ARG A 177 -8.06 21.00 -14.21
N GLN A 178 -7.89 22.30 -14.48
CA GLN A 178 -6.58 22.90 -14.67
C GLN A 178 -5.72 22.81 -13.40
N LEU A 179 -6.32 23.00 -12.22
CA LEU A 179 -5.64 22.86 -10.95
C LEU A 179 -5.21 21.42 -10.71
N ALA A 180 -6.11 20.46 -10.92
CA ALA A 180 -5.80 19.02 -10.79
C ALA A 180 -4.68 18.60 -11.73
N GLN A 181 -4.71 19.08 -12.99
CA GLN A 181 -3.64 18.81 -13.96
C GLN A 181 -2.30 19.36 -13.48
N ARG A 182 -2.24 20.61 -13.06
CA ARG A 182 -1.00 21.22 -12.52
C ARG A 182 -0.45 20.48 -11.31
N LEU A 183 -1.34 20.03 -10.42
CA LEU A 183 -0.94 19.24 -9.24
C LEU A 183 -0.41 17.86 -9.62
N THR A 184 -0.94 17.25 -10.67
CA THR A 184 -0.47 15.95 -11.18
C THR A 184 0.88 16.06 -11.87
N GLU A 185 1.08 17.11 -12.67
CA GLU A 185 2.28 17.31 -13.47
C GLU A 185 3.45 17.91 -12.66
N ALA A 186 3.17 18.58 -11.54
CA ALA A 186 4.22 19.19 -10.73
C ALA A 186 5.22 18.15 -10.21
N PRO A 187 6.52 18.29 -10.44
CA PRO A 187 7.51 17.31 -10.01
C PRO A 187 7.61 17.22 -8.50
N PHE A 188 8.10 16.07 -8.02
CA PHE A 188 8.51 15.89 -6.62
C PHE A 188 10.03 15.98 -6.51
N ASP A 189 10.50 16.74 -5.52
CA ASP A 189 11.90 16.70 -5.13
C ASP A 189 12.12 15.51 -4.18
N LEU A 190 12.73 14.46 -4.70
CA LEU A 190 12.97 13.23 -3.93
C LEU A 190 13.88 13.47 -2.72
N THR A 191 14.73 14.52 -2.74
CA THR A 191 15.69 14.82 -1.68
C THR A 191 15.07 15.57 -0.52
N GLN A 192 14.03 16.34 -0.79
CA GLN A 192 13.31 17.13 0.23
C GLN A 192 12.11 16.35 0.78
N GLY A 193 11.35 15.69 -0.10
CA GLY A 193 10.06 15.11 0.28
C GLY A 193 9.07 16.18 0.81
N PRO A 194 7.94 15.77 1.34
CA PRO A 194 7.35 14.45 1.20
C PRO A 194 6.94 14.15 -0.24
N LEU A 195 6.86 12.86 -0.59
CA LEU A 195 6.50 12.40 -1.95
C LEU A 195 4.99 12.17 -2.10
N VAL A 196 4.22 12.91 -1.35
CA VAL A 196 2.76 12.95 -1.40
C VAL A 196 2.29 14.39 -1.27
N ARG A 197 1.27 14.73 -2.02
CA ARG A 197 0.55 16.00 -1.89
C ARG A 197 -0.95 15.75 -2.05
N ALA A 198 -1.75 16.54 -1.40
CA ALA A 198 -3.19 16.46 -1.51
C ALA A 198 -3.80 17.85 -1.71
N ALA A 199 -4.92 17.91 -2.42
CA ALA A 199 -5.71 19.13 -2.54
C ALA A 199 -7.19 18.79 -2.41
N LEU A 200 -7.92 19.64 -1.69
CA LEU A 200 -9.37 19.65 -1.68
C LEU A 200 -9.84 20.84 -2.52
N ILE A 201 -10.65 20.57 -3.54
CA ILE A 201 -11.22 21.60 -4.41
C ILE A 201 -12.73 21.62 -4.16
N ARG A 202 -13.21 22.71 -3.58
CA ARG A 202 -14.65 22.88 -3.29
C ARG A 202 -15.33 23.56 -4.47
N LEU A 203 -16.33 22.88 -5.04
CA LEU A 203 -17.09 23.34 -6.20
C LEU A 203 -18.52 23.80 -5.81
N ALA A 204 -19.06 23.20 -4.75
CA ALA A 204 -20.37 23.47 -4.20
C ALA A 204 -20.34 23.30 -2.67
N ASP A 205 -21.45 23.58 -2.01
CA ASP A 205 -21.60 23.41 -0.56
C ASP A 205 -21.84 21.94 -0.18
N GLU A 206 -22.41 21.17 -1.11
CA GLU A 206 -22.72 19.74 -0.97
C GLU A 206 -22.07 18.90 -2.07
#